data_f903f86207fd060377ba1c1406b01418
#
_entry.id   f903f86207fd060377ba1c1406b01418
#
_cell.length_a   1.000
_cell.length_b   1.000
_cell.length_c   1.000
_cell.angle_alpha   90.00
_cell.angle_beta   90.00
_cell.angle_gamma   90.00
#
_symmetry.space_group_name_H-M   'P 1'
#
loop_
_entity.id
_entity.type
_entity.pdbx_description
1 polymer ?
#
loop_
_entity_poly.entity_id
_entity_poly.type
_entity_poly.pdbx_seq_one_letter_code
_entity_poly.pdbx_strand_id
1 'polypeptide(L)'
;IETIIIDETDLKKYVDTIFEARKIKGISPADAVEMSHQPYLLAAAVVASGDADGEICGIEYTTQDTIRGALQIVKPAPHIKNVCSAFIMEKDKNRLVMGDCAINLNPDAETLVSIIRLIAPFATHVANIEDPRIALLSYSTAGSGKGESAEKVRKAYELISLDEHFVSEYKIFGDMQFDAAIDVKVQNKKAKSLNWNKPANVFVFPNIDAGNIGYKIAQRLGDYQAIGPVVLGLNKPVNDLSRGATMDDVVMLTYITATQTLHK
;
A
#
# COMPACT_ATOMS: atom_id res chain seq x y z
N ILE A 1 -23.99 13.69 -6.38
CA ILE A 1 -22.56 14.03 -6.53
C ILE A 1 -22.51 15.44 -7.06
N GLU A 2 -21.89 16.34 -6.31
CA GLU A 2 -21.65 17.72 -6.75
C GLU A 2 -20.37 17.73 -7.60
N THR A 3 -20.44 18.40 -8.74
CA THR A 3 -19.27 18.60 -9.61
C THR A 3 -18.71 19.98 -9.37
N ILE A 4 -17.44 20.08 -9.00
CA ILE A 4 -16.73 21.34 -8.80
C ILE A 4 -15.96 21.66 -10.08
N ILE A 5 -16.19 22.84 -10.65
CA ILE A 5 -15.41 23.39 -11.75
C ILE A 5 -14.37 24.33 -11.15
N ILE A 6 -13.10 24.07 -11.40
CA ILE A 6 -12.00 24.90 -10.92
C ILE A 6 -11.91 26.15 -11.79
N ASP A 7 -12.19 27.32 -11.22
CA ASP A 7 -12.05 28.62 -11.87
C ASP A 7 -10.60 29.18 -11.74
N GLU A 8 -10.34 30.38 -12.30
CA GLU A 8 -9.00 31.00 -12.26
C GLU A 8 -8.55 31.34 -10.83
N THR A 9 -9.47 31.63 -9.92
CA THR A 9 -9.15 31.95 -8.52
C THR A 9 -8.73 30.69 -7.78
N ASP A 10 -9.48 29.60 -7.98
CA ASP A 10 -9.17 28.29 -7.42
C ASP A 10 -7.86 27.75 -7.99
N LEU A 11 -7.64 27.91 -9.31
CA LEU A 11 -6.40 27.50 -9.95
C LEU A 11 -5.18 28.17 -9.33
N LYS A 12 -5.27 29.47 -9.01
CA LYS A 12 -4.19 30.19 -8.33
C LYS A 12 -3.85 29.58 -6.97
N LYS A 13 -4.87 29.24 -6.17
CA LYS A 13 -4.69 28.57 -4.87
C LYS A 13 -3.93 27.26 -5.01
N TYR A 14 -4.26 26.46 -6.02
CA TYR A 14 -3.61 25.16 -6.25
C TYR A 14 -2.19 25.30 -6.81
N VAL A 15 -1.94 26.31 -7.66
CA VAL A 15 -0.57 26.66 -8.09
C VAL A 15 0.28 27.04 -6.87
N ASP A 16 -0.22 27.88 -5.97
CA ASP A 16 0.48 28.24 -4.74
C ASP A 16 0.74 27.00 -3.86
N THR A 17 -0.21 26.08 -3.77
CA THR A 17 -0.04 24.79 -3.05
C THR A 17 1.07 23.94 -3.65
N ILE A 18 1.12 23.82 -4.99
CA ILE A 18 2.19 23.09 -5.70
C ILE A 18 3.55 23.76 -5.43
N PHE A 19 3.61 25.07 -5.53
CA PHE A 19 4.85 25.82 -5.28
C PHE A 19 5.35 25.61 -3.87
N GLU A 20 4.51 25.81 -2.85
CA GLU A 20 4.86 25.60 -1.44
C GLU A 20 5.31 24.17 -1.16
N ALA A 21 4.68 23.19 -1.77
CA ALA A 21 5.05 21.78 -1.62
C ALA A 21 6.44 21.50 -2.20
N ARG A 22 6.87 22.22 -3.23
CA ARG A 22 8.05 21.90 -4.04
C ARG A 22 9.18 22.94 -4.00
N LYS A 23 8.97 24.14 -3.44
CA LYS A 23 9.96 25.24 -3.41
C LYS A 23 11.33 24.81 -2.85
N ILE A 24 11.36 23.93 -1.85
CA ILE A 24 12.62 23.40 -1.28
C ILE A 24 13.40 22.57 -2.32
N LYS A 25 12.74 22.05 -3.34
CA LYS A 25 13.37 21.33 -4.46
C LYS A 25 13.80 22.26 -5.60
N GLY A 26 13.64 23.58 -5.43
CA GLY A 26 14.14 24.60 -6.34
C GLY A 26 13.25 24.92 -7.53
N ILE A 27 11.94 24.55 -7.50
CA ILE A 27 11.03 24.97 -8.57
C ILE A 27 10.74 26.47 -8.47
N SER A 28 10.53 27.11 -9.63
CA SER A 28 10.04 28.49 -9.72
C SER A 28 8.51 28.57 -9.66
N PRO A 29 7.92 29.76 -9.40
CA PRO A 29 6.47 29.95 -9.55
C PRO A 29 5.94 29.59 -10.94
N ALA A 30 6.73 29.83 -12.00
CA ALA A 30 6.37 29.48 -13.38
C ALA A 30 6.29 27.97 -13.56
N ASP A 31 7.23 27.21 -12.98
CA ASP A 31 7.18 25.73 -13.00
C ASP A 31 5.93 25.21 -12.29
N ALA A 32 5.49 25.84 -11.20
CA ALA A 32 4.29 25.46 -10.49
C ALA A 32 3.02 25.67 -11.34
N VAL A 33 2.98 26.75 -12.14
CA VAL A 33 1.90 26.98 -13.12
C VAL A 33 1.90 25.88 -14.17
N GLU A 34 3.07 25.55 -14.75
CA GLU A 34 3.17 24.46 -15.73
C GLU A 34 2.74 23.10 -15.12
N MET A 35 3.17 22.81 -13.92
CA MET A 35 2.76 21.60 -13.19
C MET A 35 1.25 21.52 -12.98
N SER A 36 0.57 22.64 -12.71
CA SER A 36 -0.88 22.68 -12.51
C SER A 36 -1.71 22.31 -13.74
N HIS A 37 -1.11 22.35 -14.93
CA HIS A 37 -1.74 21.88 -16.18
C HIS A 37 -1.75 20.36 -16.29
N GLN A 38 -1.07 19.63 -15.40
CA GLN A 38 -1.13 18.18 -15.33
C GLN A 38 -2.26 17.77 -14.39
N PRO A 39 -3.34 17.12 -14.87
CA PRO A 39 -4.52 16.81 -14.06
C PRO A 39 -4.23 16.06 -12.77
N TYR A 40 -3.30 15.08 -12.79
CA TYR A 40 -2.92 14.32 -11.59
C TYR A 40 -2.15 15.16 -10.55
N LEU A 41 -1.42 16.20 -10.96
CA LEU A 41 -0.76 17.12 -10.03
C LEU A 41 -1.75 18.15 -9.48
N LEU A 42 -2.67 18.61 -10.32
CA LEU A 42 -3.74 19.51 -9.89
C LEU A 42 -4.66 18.82 -8.89
N ALA A 43 -5.10 17.59 -9.15
CA ALA A 43 -5.91 16.81 -8.21
C ALA A 43 -5.18 16.60 -6.87
N ALA A 44 -3.89 16.26 -6.91
CA ALA A 44 -3.08 16.16 -5.70
C ALA A 44 -3.00 17.50 -4.93
N ALA A 45 -2.99 18.65 -5.62
CA ALA A 45 -2.99 19.96 -4.98
C ALA A 45 -4.35 20.29 -4.33
N VAL A 46 -5.47 19.91 -4.96
CA VAL A 46 -6.81 20.01 -4.38
C VAL A 46 -6.90 19.22 -3.07
N VAL A 47 -6.37 18.00 -3.07
CA VAL A 47 -6.32 17.17 -1.85
C VAL A 47 -5.40 17.81 -0.80
N ALA A 48 -4.21 18.24 -1.19
CA ALA A 48 -3.23 18.83 -0.25
C ALA A 48 -3.73 20.15 0.36
N SER A 49 -4.49 20.96 -0.38
CA SER A 49 -5.10 22.22 0.12
C SER A 49 -6.25 21.98 1.11
N GLY A 50 -6.82 20.79 1.15
CA GLY A 50 -7.94 20.44 2.02
C GLY A 50 -9.31 20.57 1.39
N ASP A 51 -9.40 20.87 0.10
CA ASP A 51 -10.68 21.02 -0.62
C ASP A 51 -11.26 19.64 -1.04
N ALA A 52 -10.44 18.59 -0.99
CA ALA A 52 -10.88 17.21 -1.11
C ALA A 52 -10.25 16.35 -0.01
N ASP A 53 -10.93 15.26 0.33
CA ASP A 53 -10.47 14.32 1.36
C ASP A 53 -9.54 13.25 0.82
N GLY A 54 -9.62 12.94 -0.47
CA GLY A 54 -8.78 11.97 -1.16
C GLY A 54 -8.87 12.08 -2.67
N GLU A 55 -8.01 11.34 -3.36
CA GLU A 55 -7.91 11.32 -4.82
C GLU A 55 -7.92 9.88 -5.32
N ILE A 56 -8.61 9.67 -6.44
CA ILE A 56 -8.48 8.48 -7.27
C ILE A 56 -8.01 8.96 -8.65
N CYS A 57 -6.86 8.49 -9.06
CA CYS A 57 -6.22 8.82 -10.33
C CYS A 57 -5.91 7.54 -11.11
N GLY A 58 -5.26 7.64 -12.27
CA GLY A 58 -4.89 6.51 -13.12
C GLY A 58 -5.75 6.42 -14.36
N ILE A 59 -5.94 5.19 -14.88
CA ILE A 59 -6.59 4.88 -16.16
C ILE A 59 -5.80 5.41 -17.36
N GLU A 60 -5.69 6.73 -17.53
CA GLU A 60 -4.90 7.36 -18.61
C GLU A 60 -3.44 7.62 -18.19
N TYR A 61 -3.21 7.82 -16.90
CA TYR A 61 -1.87 8.03 -16.34
C TYR A 61 -1.24 6.71 -15.87
N THR A 62 0.08 6.70 -15.80
CA THR A 62 0.79 5.54 -15.22
C THR A 62 0.72 5.58 -13.69
N THR A 63 0.77 4.41 -13.06
CA THR A 63 0.94 4.30 -11.60
C THR A 63 2.09 5.18 -11.08
N GLN A 64 3.18 5.29 -11.87
CA GLN A 64 4.32 6.15 -11.52
C GLN A 64 3.94 7.63 -11.49
N ASP A 65 3.08 8.10 -12.41
CA ASP A 65 2.65 9.50 -12.44
C ASP A 65 1.74 9.81 -11.24
N THR A 66 0.76 8.95 -10.95
CA THR A 66 -0.10 9.07 -9.77
C THR A 66 0.71 9.12 -8.46
N ILE A 67 1.59 8.14 -8.26
CA ILE A 67 2.43 8.08 -7.06
C ILE A 67 3.38 9.26 -6.98
N ARG A 68 3.93 9.72 -8.10
CA ARG A 68 4.78 10.92 -8.15
C ARG A 68 4.01 12.17 -7.69
N GLY A 69 2.79 12.37 -8.18
CA GLY A 69 1.90 13.47 -7.75
C GLY A 69 1.65 13.41 -6.25
N ALA A 70 1.24 12.25 -5.76
CA ALA A 70 1.00 12.01 -4.34
C ALA A 70 2.22 12.33 -3.47
N LEU A 71 3.39 11.78 -3.80
CA LEU A 71 4.63 11.99 -3.03
C LEU A 71 5.15 13.42 -3.10
N GLN A 72 4.96 14.11 -4.23
CA GLN A 72 5.46 15.46 -4.43
C GLN A 72 4.59 16.53 -3.77
N ILE A 73 3.29 16.34 -3.77
CA ILE A 73 2.31 17.37 -3.36
C ILE A 73 1.64 17.01 -2.04
N VAL A 74 1.01 15.83 -1.94
CA VAL A 74 0.33 15.39 -0.71
C VAL A 74 1.34 15.00 0.37
N LYS A 75 2.43 14.37 -0.03
CA LYS A 75 3.56 13.92 0.82
C LYS A 75 3.19 12.77 1.78
N PRO A 76 4.19 12.02 2.25
CA PRO A 76 4.02 11.08 3.35
C PRO A 76 3.49 11.76 4.61
N ALA A 77 2.72 11.03 5.39
CA ALA A 77 2.26 11.48 6.71
C ALA A 77 3.45 11.74 7.65
N PRO A 78 3.29 12.61 8.68
CA PRO A 78 4.33 12.83 9.67
C PRO A 78 4.84 11.50 10.26
N HIS A 79 6.15 11.37 10.41
CA HIS A 79 6.84 10.17 10.89
C HIS A 79 6.84 8.95 9.93
N ILE A 80 6.16 9.01 8.79
CA ILE A 80 6.24 7.96 7.77
C ILE A 80 7.42 8.24 6.84
N LYS A 81 8.41 7.33 6.86
CA LYS A 81 9.59 7.42 5.99
C LYS A 81 9.33 6.82 4.62
N ASN A 82 8.64 5.69 4.58
CA ASN A 82 8.38 4.94 3.36
C ASN A 82 6.89 4.70 3.23
N VAL A 83 6.31 5.13 2.12
CA VAL A 83 4.97 4.73 1.72
C VAL A 83 5.02 3.33 1.09
N CYS A 84 3.92 2.63 1.09
CA CYS A 84 3.81 1.34 0.42
C CYS A 84 2.46 1.19 -0.28
N SER A 85 2.27 0.08 -0.97
CA SER A 85 1.01 -0.28 -1.60
C SER A 85 0.45 -1.58 -1.03
N ALA A 86 -0.87 -1.71 -1.07
CA ALA A 86 -1.54 -2.95 -0.78
C ALA A 86 -2.66 -3.22 -1.78
N PHE A 87 -2.92 -4.50 -2.03
CA PHE A 87 -4.12 -4.97 -2.72
C PHE A 87 -5.02 -5.72 -1.74
N ILE A 88 -6.32 -5.43 -1.78
CA ILE A 88 -7.32 -6.30 -1.19
C ILE A 88 -7.69 -7.33 -2.26
N MET A 89 -7.51 -8.60 -1.92
CA MET A 89 -7.81 -9.72 -2.81
C MET A 89 -9.07 -10.40 -2.31
N GLU A 90 -10.14 -10.39 -3.12
CA GLU A 90 -11.43 -10.98 -2.74
C GLU A 90 -11.81 -12.12 -3.66
N LYS A 91 -12.27 -13.21 -3.06
CA LYS A 91 -12.89 -14.33 -3.76
C LYS A 91 -13.91 -14.99 -2.83
N ASP A 92 -15.18 -15.03 -3.23
CA ASP A 92 -16.29 -15.52 -2.43
C ASP A 92 -16.35 -14.82 -1.06
N LYS A 93 -16.10 -15.58 0.03
CA LYS A 93 -16.02 -15.05 1.40
C LYS A 93 -14.58 -14.84 1.88
N ASN A 94 -13.60 -15.13 1.05
CA ASN A 94 -12.20 -14.97 1.40
C ASN A 94 -11.71 -13.58 1.05
N ARG A 95 -11.15 -12.90 2.02
CA ARG A 95 -10.49 -11.61 1.85
C ARG A 95 -9.08 -11.70 2.35
N LEU A 96 -8.14 -11.29 1.51
CA LEU A 96 -6.70 -11.28 1.78
C LEU A 96 -6.14 -9.89 1.52
N VAL A 97 -5.02 -9.57 2.15
CA VAL A 97 -4.23 -8.37 1.84
C VAL A 97 -2.86 -8.79 1.34
N MET A 98 -2.42 -8.23 0.23
CA MET A 98 -1.11 -8.45 -0.40
C MET A 98 -0.36 -7.13 -0.56
N GLY A 99 0.86 -7.01 -0.02
CA GLY A 99 1.71 -5.81 -0.11
C GLY A 99 3.18 -6.08 0.26
N ASP A 100 4.13 -5.24 -0.11
CA ASP A 100 4.04 -4.19 -1.11
C ASP A 100 4.13 -4.82 -2.51
N CYS A 101 3.28 -4.35 -3.42
CA CYS A 101 3.19 -4.94 -4.76
C CYS A 101 3.45 -3.93 -5.89
N ALA A 102 3.67 -2.63 -5.58
CA ALA A 102 3.74 -1.59 -6.61
C ALA A 102 4.70 -0.41 -6.32
N ILE A 103 5.28 -0.27 -5.13
CA ILE A 103 6.06 0.93 -4.77
C ILE A 103 7.52 0.62 -4.47
N ASN A 104 7.82 -0.24 -3.49
CA ASN A 104 9.19 -0.46 -3.05
C ASN A 104 9.86 -1.59 -3.84
N LEU A 105 10.86 -1.25 -4.67
CA LEU A 105 11.54 -2.20 -5.56
C LEU A 105 12.21 -3.34 -4.79
N ASN A 106 13.11 -2.98 -3.89
CA ASN A 106 13.85 -3.94 -3.08
C ASN A 106 14.06 -3.38 -1.66
N PRO A 107 13.03 -3.41 -0.81
CA PRO A 107 13.10 -2.87 0.55
C PRO A 107 14.14 -3.62 1.37
N ASP A 108 14.88 -2.90 2.22
CA ASP A 108 15.69 -3.49 3.27
C ASP A 108 14.82 -3.92 4.47
N ALA A 109 15.43 -4.46 5.52
CA ALA A 109 14.70 -4.96 6.67
C ALA A 109 13.92 -3.86 7.40
N GLU A 110 14.51 -2.69 7.54
CA GLU A 110 13.90 -1.52 8.19
C GLU A 110 12.72 -0.96 7.38
N THR A 111 12.84 -0.95 6.05
CA THR A 111 11.75 -0.59 5.14
C THR A 111 10.63 -1.63 5.19
N LEU A 112 10.94 -2.92 5.26
CA LEU A 112 9.93 -3.97 5.47
C LEU A 112 9.17 -3.78 6.77
N VAL A 113 9.84 -3.42 7.86
CA VAL A 113 9.17 -3.06 9.14
C VAL A 113 8.22 -1.88 8.95
N SER A 114 8.63 -0.84 8.20
CA SER A 114 7.77 0.30 7.89
C SER A 114 6.54 -0.11 7.09
N ILE A 115 6.70 -0.99 6.09
CA ILE A 115 5.62 -1.57 5.29
C ILE A 115 4.65 -2.37 6.16
N ILE A 116 5.16 -3.23 7.05
CA ILE A 116 4.34 -4.03 7.97
C ILE A 116 3.47 -3.15 8.85
N ARG A 117 4.04 -2.06 9.41
CA ARG A 117 3.33 -1.10 10.25
C ARG A 117 2.20 -0.36 9.54
N LEU A 118 2.27 -0.23 8.21
CA LEU A 118 1.21 0.37 7.40
C LEU A 118 0.17 -0.66 6.98
N ILE A 119 0.60 -1.88 6.64
CA ILE A 119 -0.30 -2.93 6.14
C ILE A 119 -1.16 -3.53 7.26
N ALA A 120 -0.64 -3.67 8.48
CA ALA A 120 -1.36 -4.29 9.59
C ALA A 120 -2.65 -3.51 9.95
N PRO A 121 -2.63 -2.21 10.26
CA PRO A 121 -3.84 -1.44 10.51
C PRO A 121 -4.74 -1.32 9.27
N PHE A 122 -4.18 -1.23 8.06
CA PHE A 122 -4.95 -1.25 6.83
C PHE A 122 -5.77 -2.54 6.69
N ALA A 123 -5.17 -3.69 6.99
CA ALA A 123 -5.87 -4.98 6.95
C ALA A 123 -7.06 -5.01 7.92
N THR A 124 -6.91 -4.44 9.12
CA THR A 124 -7.98 -4.39 10.13
C THR A 124 -9.05 -3.37 9.78
N HIS A 125 -8.65 -2.12 9.56
CA HIS A 125 -9.58 -1.00 9.54
C HIS A 125 -10.18 -0.71 8.15
N VAL A 126 -9.42 -0.98 7.08
CA VAL A 126 -9.87 -0.70 5.71
C VAL A 126 -10.30 -1.99 5.01
N ALA A 127 -9.48 -3.03 5.07
CA ALA A 127 -9.84 -4.32 4.48
C ALA A 127 -10.80 -5.16 5.35
N ASN A 128 -11.14 -4.70 6.56
CA ASN A 128 -12.07 -5.33 7.49
C ASN A 128 -11.75 -6.82 7.78
N ILE A 129 -10.47 -7.10 8.08
CA ILE A 129 -10.01 -8.42 8.51
C ILE A 129 -9.96 -8.43 10.04
N GLU A 130 -10.87 -9.15 10.68
CA GLU A 130 -11.01 -9.18 12.16
C GLU A 130 -9.81 -9.82 12.88
N ASP A 131 -9.14 -10.81 12.27
CA ASP A 131 -8.00 -11.54 12.86
C ASP A 131 -6.84 -11.56 11.83
N PRO A 132 -6.10 -10.43 11.66
CA PRO A 132 -4.99 -10.36 10.72
C PRO A 132 -3.85 -11.29 11.15
N ARG A 133 -3.47 -12.20 10.27
CA ARG A 133 -2.33 -13.11 10.41
C ARG A 133 -1.34 -12.80 9.30
N ILE A 134 -0.27 -12.11 9.68
CA ILE A 134 0.69 -11.49 8.76
C ILE A 134 1.84 -12.45 8.51
N ALA A 135 1.97 -12.92 7.28
CA ALA A 135 3.11 -13.73 6.84
C ALA A 135 4.12 -12.86 6.08
N LEU A 136 5.36 -12.80 6.57
CA LEU A 136 6.47 -12.21 5.82
C LEU A 136 7.02 -13.25 4.86
N LEU A 137 6.74 -13.07 3.58
CA LEU A 137 7.00 -14.09 2.57
C LEU A 137 8.48 -14.18 2.17
N SER A 138 8.92 -15.41 2.00
CA SER A 138 10.26 -15.77 1.55
C SER A 138 10.22 -17.14 0.87
N TYR A 139 11.27 -17.51 0.16
CA TYR A 139 11.49 -18.90 -0.26
C TYR A 139 11.93 -19.81 0.90
N SER A 140 12.11 -19.27 2.09
CA SER A 140 12.53 -19.92 3.33
C SER A 140 11.40 -19.92 4.36
N THR A 141 11.38 -20.89 5.27
CA THR A 141 10.49 -20.91 6.44
C THR A 141 11.32 -21.21 7.68
N ALA A 142 11.22 -20.35 8.70
CA ALA A 142 11.88 -20.50 9.99
C ALA A 142 13.40 -20.81 9.85
N GLY A 143 14.08 -20.10 8.95
CA GLY A 143 15.51 -20.22 8.75
C GLY A 143 15.97 -21.41 7.90
N SER A 144 15.06 -22.11 7.22
CA SER A 144 15.41 -23.27 6.37
C SER A 144 16.25 -22.90 5.16
N GLY A 145 16.14 -21.68 4.64
CA GLY A 145 16.91 -21.14 3.53
C GLY A 145 18.01 -20.19 4.00
N LYS A 146 19.11 -20.14 3.26
CA LYS A 146 20.22 -19.21 3.46
C LYS A 146 20.31 -18.25 2.29
N GLY A 147 20.75 -17.02 2.54
CA GLY A 147 20.97 -16.00 1.52
C GLY A 147 20.29 -14.69 1.86
N GLU A 148 20.78 -13.62 1.26
CA GLU A 148 20.45 -12.23 1.57
C GLU A 148 18.95 -11.93 1.60
N SER A 149 18.19 -12.46 0.63
CA SER A 149 16.74 -12.23 0.55
C SER A 149 15.99 -12.85 1.73
N ALA A 150 16.34 -14.08 2.18
CA ALA A 150 15.72 -14.69 3.35
C ALA A 150 16.18 -14.06 4.66
N GLU A 151 17.46 -13.71 4.75
CA GLU A 151 18.04 -13.04 5.93
C GLU A 151 17.43 -11.67 6.16
N LYS A 152 17.18 -10.92 5.09
CA LYS A 152 16.47 -9.63 5.14
C LYS A 152 15.08 -9.76 5.76
N VAL A 153 14.29 -10.72 5.30
CA VAL A 153 12.93 -10.97 5.82
C VAL A 153 12.96 -11.41 7.28
N ARG A 154 13.90 -12.26 7.64
CA ARG A 154 14.12 -12.71 9.01
C ARG A 154 14.48 -11.58 9.94
N LYS A 155 15.41 -10.71 9.50
CA LYS A 155 15.79 -9.51 10.25
C LYS A 155 14.60 -8.56 10.43
N ALA A 156 13.75 -8.39 9.41
CA ALA A 156 12.54 -7.59 9.54
C ALA A 156 11.57 -8.17 10.58
N TYR A 157 11.40 -9.49 10.61
CA TYR A 157 10.61 -10.18 11.63
C TYR A 157 11.19 -9.99 13.02
N GLU A 158 12.51 -10.15 13.19
CA GLU A 158 13.18 -9.91 14.45
C GLU A 158 12.97 -8.48 14.96
N LEU A 159 13.16 -7.48 14.09
CA LEU A 159 12.98 -6.08 14.44
C LEU A 159 11.54 -5.75 14.86
N ILE A 160 10.53 -6.19 14.10
CA ILE A 160 9.13 -5.90 14.45
C ILE A 160 8.69 -6.67 15.71
N SER A 161 9.28 -7.83 15.99
CA SER A 161 8.98 -8.64 17.17
C SER A 161 9.47 -8.01 18.48
N LEU A 162 10.37 -7.03 18.41
CA LEU A 162 10.80 -6.24 19.56
C LEU A 162 9.77 -5.18 19.99
N ASP A 163 8.80 -4.89 19.13
CA ASP A 163 7.71 -3.98 19.46
C ASP A 163 6.58 -4.76 20.17
N GLU A 164 6.62 -4.76 21.49
CA GLU A 164 5.64 -5.48 22.32
C GLU A 164 4.20 -5.02 22.08
N HIS A 165 4.00 -3.73 21.80
CA HIS A 165 2.67 -3.20 21.47
C HIS A 165 2.17 -3.80 20.15
N PHE A 166 3.00 -3.77 19.10
CA PHE A 166 2.63 -4.31 17.80
C PHE A 166 2.28 -5.81 17.87
N VAL A 167 3.13 -6.63 18.52
CA VAL A 167 2.91 -8.08 18.60
C VAL A 167 1.77 -8.47 19.56
N SER A 168 1.35 -7.57 20.44
CA SER A 168 0.15 -7.77 21.25
C SER A 168 -1.14 -7.57 20.45
N GLU A 169 -1.09 -6.74 19.42
CA GLU A 169 -2.23 -6.38 18.57
C GLU A 169 -2.33 -7.26 17.32
N TYR A 170 -1.17 -7.56 16.69
CA TYR A 170 -1.10 -8.27 15.41
C TYR A 170 -0.33 -9.57 15.48
N LYS A 171 -0.90 -10.62 14.90
CA LYS A 171 -0.22 -11.90 14.70
C LYS A 171 0.71 -11.80 13.50
N ILE A 172 2.01 -11.99 13.71
CA ILE A 172 3.02 -11.91 12.65
C ILE A 172 3.99 -13.08 12.74
N PHE A 173 4.47 -13.56 11.59
CA PHE A 173 5.52 -14.56 11.48
C PHE A 173 6.34 -14.39 10.18
N GLY A 174 7.63 -14.66 10.25
CA GLY A 174 8.59 -14.62 9.13
C GLY A 174 9.93 -15.23 9.55
N ASP A 175 10.74 -15.70 8.63
CA ASP A 175 10.51 -15.86 7.19
C ASP A 175 9.58 -17.04 6.90
N MET A 176 8.70 -16.94 5.90
CA MET A 176 7.68 -17.94 5.65
C MET A 176 7.43 -18.17 4.15
N GLN A 177 7.45 -19.43 3.71
CA GLN A 177 7.06 -19.81 2.35
C GLN A 177 5.53 -19.68 2.21
N PHE A 178 5.08 -19.38 0.98
CA PHE A 178 3.65 -19.16 0.72
C PHE A 178 2.80 -20.41 1.00
N ASP A 179 3.28 -21.61 0.67
CA ASP A 179 2.58 -22.86 0.98
C ASP A 179 2.40 -23.07 2.50
N ALA A 180 3.43 -22.73 3.29
CA ALA A 180 3.35 -22.79 4.75
C ALA A 180 2.43 -21.69 5.33
N ALA A 181 2.30 -20.56 4.64
CA ALA A 181 1.41 -19.48 5.05
C ALA A 181 -0.09 -19.84 4.87
N ILE A 182 -0.44 -20.58 3.81
CA ILE A 182 -1.85 -20.85 3.47
C ILE A 182 -2.33 -22.26 3.83
N ASP A 183 -1.46 -23.24 4.00
CA ASP A 183 -1.81 -24.60 4.38
C ASP A 183 -1.36 -24.91 5.81
N VAL A 184 -2.34 -25.08 6.72
CA VAL A 184 -2.09 -25.37 8.13
C VAL A 184 -1.28 -26.65 8.35
N LYS A 185 -1.43 -27.67 7.48
CA LYS A 185 -0.63 -28.91 7.60
C LYS A 185 0.83 -28.66 7.27
N VAL A 186 1.10 -27.83 6.25
CA VAL A 186 2.46 -27.43 5.89
C VAL A 186 3.03 -26.49 6.95
N GLN A 187 2.23 -25.55 7.43
CA GLN A 187 2.56 -24.63 8.52
C GLN A 187 3.07 -25.39 9.76
N ASN A 188 2.32 -26.36 10.24
CA ASN A 188 2.66 -27.14 11.43
C ASN A 188 3.93 -28.00 11.25
N LYS A 189 4.28 -28.35 10.01
CA LYS A 189 5.51 -29.09 9.72
C LYS A 189 6.73 -28.17 9.64
N LYS A 190 6.59 -27.02 8.98
CA LYS A 190 7.72 -26.12 8.64
C LYS A 190 7.94 -25.02 9.70
N ALA A 191 6.88 -24.51 10.31
CA ALA A 191 6.90 -23.41 11.30
C ALA A 191 6.43 -23.91 12.67
N LYS A 192 7.17 -24.82 13.29
CA LYS A 192 6.79 -25.51 14.53
C LYS A 192 6.56 -24.60 15.74
N SER A 193 7.18 -23.43 15.75
CA SER A 193 7.00 -22.41 16.80
C SER A 193 5.71 -21.59 16.63
N LEU A 194 5.08 -21.69 15.47
CA LEU A 194 3.85 -20.96 15.14
C LEU A 194 2.63 -21.74 15.61
N ASN A 195 1.74 -21.09 16.33
CA ASN A 195 0.53 -21.71 16.90
C ASN A 195 -0.79 -21.09 16.39
N TRP A 196 -0.79 -20.52 15.20
CA TRP A 196 -2.01 -19.90 14.65
C TRP A 196 -3.13 -20.90 14.38
N ASN A 197 -2.77 -22.10 13.92
CA ASN A 197 -3.73 -23.14 13.52
C ASN A 197 -4.77 -22.67 12.48
N LYS A 198 -4.44 -21.61 11.75
CA LYS A 198 -5.22 -20.98 10.69
C LYS A 198 -4.27 -20.47 9.61
N PRO A 199 -4.73 -20.39 8.33
CA PRO A 199 -3.96 -19.75 7.26
C PRO A 199 -3.66 -18.28 7.57
N ALA A 200 -2.55 -17.77 7.05
CA ALA A 200 -2.34 -16.32 6.94
C ALA A 200 -3.39 -15.70 6.01
N ASN A 201 -3.70 -14.43 6.23
CA ASN A 201 -4.60 -13.65 5.40
C ASN A 201 -4.04 -12.27 5.04
N VAL A 202 -2.82 -11.98 5.51
CA VAL A 202 -2.04 -10.80 5.15
C VAL A 202 -0.65 -11.25 4.74
N PHE A 203 -0.23 -10.89 3.53
CA PHE A 203 1.04 -11.32 2.93
C PHE A 203 1.91 -10.12 2.62
N VAL A 204 3.11 -10.07 3.22
CA VAL A 204 4.11 -9.05 2.93
C VAL A 204 5.23 -9.66 2.10
N PHE A 205 5.45 -9.10 0.91
CA PHE A 205 6.40 -9.61 -0.05
C PHE A 205 7.81 -9.04 0.17
N PRO A 206 8.87 -9.81 -0.14
CA PRO A 206 10.24 -9.38 0.07
C PRO A 206 10.74 -8.32 -0.92
N ASN A 207 10.10 -8.19 -2.07
CA ASN A 207 10.40 -7.23 -3.11
C ASN A 207 9.23 -7.08 -4.08
N ILE A 208 9.32 -6.09 -4.98
CA ILE A 208 8.24 -5.76 -5.91
C ILE A 208 7.97 -6.87 -6.93
N ASP A 209 9.00 -7.60 -7.39
CA ASP A 209 8.80 -8.67 -8.37
C ASP A 209 7.92 -9.78 -7.78
N ALA A 210 8.25 -10.22 -6.56
CA ALA A 210 7.46 -11.23 -5.87
C ALA A 210 6.03 -10.76 -5.62
N GLY A 211 5.84 -9.50 -5.18
CA GLY A 211 4.53 -8.93 -4.90
C GLY A 211 3.70 -8.73 -6.16
N ASN A 212 4.27 -8.10 -7.18
CA ASN A 212 3.58 -7.79 -8.43
C ASN A 212 3.20 -9.05 -9.23
N ILE A 213 4.11 -10.02 -9.31
CA ILE A 213 3.83 -11.32 -9.94
C ILE A 213 2.80 -12.10 -9.11
N GLY A 214 2.98 -12.13 -7.79
CA GLY A 214 2.13 -12.90 -6.87
C GLY A 214 0.67 -12.50 -6.91
N TYR A 215 0.35 -11.20 -6.77
CA TYR A 215 -1.04 -10.77 -6.81
C TYR A 215 -1.69 -11.00 -8.19
N LYS A 216 -0.93 -10.83 -9.30
CA LYS A 216 -1.43 -11.08 -10.65
C LYS A 216 -1.71 -12.57 -10.90
N ILE A 217 -0.89 -13.46 -10.38
CA ILE A 217 -1.15 -14.91 -10.42
C ILE A 217 -2.44 -15.22 -9.66
N ALA A 218 -2.60 -14.70 -8.45
CA ALA A 218 -3.82 -14.89 -7.67
C ALA A 218 -5.05 -14.32 -8.40
N GLN A 219 -4.93 -13.14 -9.02
CA GLN A 219 -5.99 -12.53 -9.80
C GLN A 219 -6.36 -13.37 -11.03
N ARG A 220 -5.37 -13.75 -11.87
CA ARG A 220 -5.62 -14.32 -13.19
C ARG A 220 -5.84 -15.83 -13.18
N LEU A 221 -5.17 -16.56 -12.31
CA LEU A 221 -5.29 -18.02 -12.19
C LEU A 221 -6.13 -18.43 -10.99
N GLY A 222 -6.14 -17.60 -9.95
CA GLY A 222 -6.90 -17.86 -8.74
C GLY A 222 -8.31 -17.26 -8.75
N ASP A 223 -8.69 -16.49 -9.77
CA ASP A 223 -9.98 -15.78 -9.89
C ASP A 223 -10.28 -14.86 -8.70
N TYR A 224 -9.25 -14.28 -8.08
CA TYR A 224 -9.43 -13.23 -7.10
C TYR A 224 -9.70 -11.90 -7.78
N GLN A 225 -10.67 -11.14 -7.29
CA GLN A 225 -10.75 -9.72 -7.58
C GLN A 225 -9.61 -9.02 -6.84
N ALA A 226 -8.79 -8.24 -7.57
CA ALA A 226 -7.69 -7.46 -7.00
C ALA A 226 -8.09 -5.98 -6.96
N ILE A 227 -8.34 -5.46 -5.75
CA ILE A 227 -8.76 -4.09 -5.53
C ILE A 227 -7.55 -3.28 -5.06
N GLY A 228 -7.13 -2.32 -5.87
CA GLY A 228 -5.91 -1.54 -5.64
C GLY A 228 -5.15 -1.23 -6.93
N PRO A 229 -3.90 -0.71 -6.84
CA PRO A 229 -3.13 -0.58 -5.58
C PRO A 229 -3.65 0.55 -4.69
N VAL A 230 -3.82 0.25 -3.42
CA VAL A 230 -4.13 1.23 -2.38
C VAL A 230 -2.82 1.74 -1.80
N VAL A 231 -2.59 3.06 -1.85
CA VAL A 231 -1.36 3.67 -1.34
C VAL A 231 -1.51 3.97 0.15
N LEU A 232 -0.52 3.56 0.93
CA LEU A 232 -0.52 3.68 2.38
C LEU A 232 0.62 4.58 2.85
N GLY A 233 0.36 5.35 3.90
CA GLY A 233 1.36 6.20 4.53
C GLY A 233 1.42 7.62 3.99
N LEU A 234 0.49 8.06 3.15
CA LEU A 234 0.33 9.44 2.72
C LEU A 234 -0.43 10.29 3.75
N ASN A 235 -0.23 11.60 3.72
CA ASN A 235 -0.96 12.58 4.55
C ASN A 235 -2.47 12.53 4.32
N LYS A 236 -2.88 12.29 3.07
CA LYS A 236 -4.26 12.06 2.64
C LYS A 236 -4.28 10.94 1.60
N PRO A 237 -5.37 10.19 1.47
CA PRO A 237 -5.46 9.10 0.51
C PRO A 237 -5.33 9.58 -0.93
N VAL A 238 -4.40 8.96 -1.66
CA VAL A 238 -4.30 9.07 -3.13
C VAL A 238 -4.10 7.67 -3.65
N ASN A 239 -5.03 7.17 -4.45
CA ASN A 239 -5.02 5.82 -4.96
C ASN A 239 -5.01 5.77 -6.48
N ASP A 240 -4.46 4.70 -7.03
CA ASP A 240 -4.25 4.51 -8.46
C ASP A 240 -5.19 3.46 -9.04
N LEU A 241 -5.76 3.76 -10.19
CA LEU A 241 -6.54 2.82 -10.98
C LEU A 241 -5.68 2.30 -12.14
N SER A 242 -5.66 0.99 -12.34
CA SER A 242 -4.99 0.42 -13.48
C SER A 242 -5.65 0.86 -14.81
N ARG A 243 -4.89 0.84 -15.91
CA ARG A 243 -5.41 1.16 -17.25
C ARG A 243 -6.50 0.20 -17.75
N GLY A 244 -6.65 -0.93 -17.10
CA GLY A 244 -7.71 -1.90 -17.38
C GLY A 244 -8.81 -1.93 -16.33
N ALA A 245 -8.94 -0.86 -15.54
CA ALA A 245 -9.96 -0.77 -14.48
C ALA A 245 -11.37 -0.78 -15.07
N THR A 246 -12.24 -1.54 -14.43
CA THR A 246 -13.68 -1.59 -14.71
C THR A 246 -14.43 -0.53 -13.91
N MET A 247 -15.70 -0.33 -14.21
CA MET A 247 -16.57 0.54 -13.41
C MET A 247 -16.63 0.08 -11.94
N ASP A 248 -16.70 -1.22 -11.70
CA ASP A 248 -16.72 -1.78 -10.36
C ASP A 248 -15.43 -1.49 -9.59
N ASP A 249 -14.26 -1.53 -10.26
CA ASP A 249 -12.99 -1.17 -9.65
C ASP A 249 -12.97 0.30 -9.22
N VAL A 250 -13.52 1.21 -10.04
CA VAL A 250 -13.65 2.64 -9.68
C VAL A 250 -14.53 2.80 -8.43
N VAL A 251 -15.68 2.15 -8.40
CA VAL A 251 -16.62 2.22 -7.26
C VAL A 251 -15.96 1.66 -6.00
N MET A 252 -15.33 0.50 -6.09
CA MET A 252 -14.69 -0.14 -4.94
C MET A 252 -13.53 0.69 -4.41
N LEU A 253 -12.67 1.21 -5.30
CA LEU A 253 -11.55 2.06 -4.87
C LEU A 253 -12.03 3.38 -4.27
N THR A 254 -13.17 3.92 -4.73
CA THR A 254 -13.81 5.09 -4.12
C THR A 254 -14.21 4.82 -2.68
N TYR A 255 -14.87 3.69 -2.39
CA TYR A 255 -15.23 3.31 -1.02
C TYR A 255 -13.99 3.11 -0.15
N ILE A 256 -12.95 2.47 -0.66
CA ILE A 256 -11.68 2.26 0.05
C ILE A 256 -11.02 3.60 0.37
N THR A 257 -10.92 4.50 -0.62
CA THR A 257 -10.35 5.85 -0.43
C THR A 257 -11.12 6.64 0.63
N ALA A 258 -12.45 6.59 0.58
CA ALA A 258 -13.29 7.21 1.61
C ALA A 258 -13.06 6.58 2.99
N THR A 259 -12.95 5.25 3.08
CA THR A 259 -12.68 4.55 4.35
C THR A 259 -11.32 4.93 4.94
N GLN A 260 -10.29 5.10 4.09
CA GLN A 260 -8.97 5.57 4.55
C GLN A 260 -9.03 6.95 5.22
N THR A 261 -9.98 7.82 4.87
CA THR A 261 -10.11 9.14 5.50
C THR A 261 -10.61 9.06 6.94
N LEU A 262 -11.29 7.98 7.31
CA LEU A 262 -11.86 7.76 8.64
C LEU A 262 -10.85 7.16 9.63
N HIS A 263 -9.76 6.57 9.13
CA HIS A 263 -8.77 5.85 9.92
C HIS A 263 -7.36 6.43 9.67
N LYS A 264 -7.11 7.60 10.26
CA LYS A 264 -5.81 8.31 10.20
C LYS A 264 -4.93 7.98 11.40
#